data_a9197613096ae6b8ab81d3f602430fd2
#
_entry.id   a9197613096ae6b8ab81d3f602430fd2
#
_cell.length_a   1.000
_cell.length_b   1.000
_cell.length_c   1.000
_cell.angle_alpha   90.00
_cell.angle_beta   90.00
_cell.angle_gamma   90.00
#
_symmetry.space_group_name_H-M   'P 1'
#
loop_
_entity.id
_entity.type
_entity.pdbx_description
1 polymer ?
#
loop_
_entity_poly.entity_id
_entity_poly.type
_entity_poly.pdbx_seq_one_letter_code
_entity_poly.pdbx_strand_id
1 'polypeptide(L)' 'MTTVLLVEDDPAISEPLARALGREGYEVRAHGTGRGALGDILGADLVVLDLGLPDMDGLD' A
#
# COMPACT_ATOMS: atom_id res chain seq x y z
N MET A 1 2.59 -15.55 -8.61
CA MET A 1 3.23 -14.30 -8.16
C MET A 1 2.43 -13.72 -7.01
N THR A 2 3.11 -13.31 -5.96
CA THR A 2 2.43 -12.74 -4.80
C THR A 2 2.01 -11.30 -5.09
N THR A 3 0.75 -11.01 -4.83
CA THR A 3 0.21 -9.67 -5.03
C THR A 3 0.17 -8.93 -3.70
N VAL A 4 0.80 -7.77 -3.66
CA VAL A 4 0.85 -6.91 -2.48
C VAL A 4 0.02 -5.67 -2.74
N LEU A 5 -0.94 -5.42 -1.86
CA LEU A 5 -1.74 -4.21 -1.91
C LEU A 5 -1.14 -3.21 -0.95
N LEU A 6 -0.71 -2.07 -1.49
CA LEU A 6 -0.06 -1.03 -0.70
C LEU A 6 -0.99 0.18 -0.60
N VAL A 7 -1.33 0.57 0.61
CA VAL A 7 -2.19 1.73 0.83
C VAL A 7 -1.38 2.82 1.51
N GLU A 8 -1.09 3.90 0.78
CA GLU A 8 -0.29 5.01 1.27
C GLU A 8 -0.64 6.25 0.46
N ASP A 9 -1.02 7.32 1.13
CA ASP A 9 -1.46 8.53 0.45
C ASP A 9 -0.31 9.45 0.01
N ASP A 10 0.91 9.19 0.49
CA ASP A 10 2.05 10.01 0.13
C ASP A 10 2.90 9.29 -0.93
N PRO A 11 2.92 9.79 -2.17
CA PRO A 11 3.70 9.15 -3.21
C PRO A 11 5.20 9.16 -2.94
N ALA A 12 5.69 10.09 -2.14
CA ALA A 12 7.10 10.10 -1.76
C ALA A 12 7.48 8.85 -0.94
N ILE A 13 6.49 8.22 -0.33
CA ILE A 13 6.69 6.99 0.43
C ILE A 13 6.28 5.78 -0.40
N SER A 14 5.12 5.85 -1.06
CA SER A 14 4.59 4.68 -1.76
C SER A 14 5.42 4.30 -2.98
N GLU A 15 5.95 5.28 -3.71
CA GLU A 15 6.67 4.96 -4.94
C GLU A 15 7.97 4.20 -4.71
N PRO A 16 8.85 4.66 -3.79
CA PRO A 16 10.06 3.86 -3.53
C PRO A 16 9.76 2.50 -2.93
N LEU A 17 8.72 2.43 -2.09
CA LEU A 17 8.34 1.17 -1.47
C LEU A 17 7.80 0.19 -2.51
N ALA A 18 6.94 0.68 -3.41
CA ALA A 18 6.42 -0.16 -4.49
C ALA A 18 7.55 -0.68 -5.38
N ARG A 19 8.53 0.18 -5.68
CA ARG A 19 9.67 -0.25 -6.48
C ARG A 19 10.48 -1.32 -5.77
N ALA A 20 10.73 -1.14 -4.47
CA ALA A 20 11.49 -2.11 -3.71
C ALA A 20 10.80 -3.45 -3.68
N LEU A 21 9.48 -3.44 -3.46
CA LEU A 21 8.71 -4.68 -3.45
C LEU A 21 8.69 -5.34 -4.83
N GLY A 22 8.59 -4.53 -5.88
CA GLY A 22 8.62 -5.06 -7.23
C GLY A 22 9.94 -5.77 -7.55
N ARG A 23 11.04 -5.24 -7.03
CA ARG A 23 12.34 -5.88 -7.21
C ARG A 23 12.43 -7.25 -6.55
N GLU A 24 11.66 -7.43 -5.47
CA GLU A 24 11.62 -8.71 -4.76
C GLU A 24 10.70 -9.72 -5.44
N GLY A 25 10.10 -9.34 -6.56
CA GLY A 25 9.25 -10.25 -7.31
C GLY A 25 7.77 -10.16 -7.00
N TYR A 26 7.35 -9.18 -6.22
CA TYR A 26 5.93 -9.01 -5.92
C TYR A 26 5.24 -8.19 -6.99
N GLU A 27 3.96 -8.50 -7.21
CA GLU A 27 3.10 -7.61 -7.98
C GLU A 27 2.51 -6.61 -6.99
N VAL A 28 2.77 -5.33 -7.21
CA VAL A 28 2.36 -4.29 -6.26
C VAL A 28 1.22 -3.47 -6.85
N ARG A 29 0.16 -3.32 -6.06
CA ARG A 29 -0.96 -2.47 -6.41
C ARG A 29 -1.04 -1.37 -5.36
N ALA A 30 -0.75 -0.14 -5.77
CA ALA A 30 -0.66 0.98 -4.84
C ALA A 30 -1.90 1.86 -4.96
N HIS A 31 -2.44 2.23 -3.82
CA HIS A 31 -3.60 3.11 -3.75
C HIS A 31 -3.35 4.20 -2.71
N GLY A 32 -3.85 5.39 -2.99
CA GLY A 32 -3.71 6.52 -2.07
C GLY A 32 -4.75 6.54 -0.96
N THR A 33 -5.78 5.71 -1.04
CA THR A 33 -6.84 5.67 -0.03
C THR A 33 -7.28 4.24 0.20
N GLY A 34 -7.80 4.00 1.40
CA GLY A 34 -8.36 2.68 1.70
C GLY A 34 -9.56 2.35 0.84
N ARG A 35 -10.38 3.38 0.53
CA ARG A 35 -11.54 3.17 -0.32
C ARG A 35 -11.12 2.72 -1.72
N GLY A 36 -10.09 3.35 -2.28
CA GLY A 36 -9.58 2.96 -3.58
C GLY A 36 -9.03 1.55 -3.59
N ALA A 37 -8.50 1.11 -2.44
CA ALA A 37 -7.89 -0.20 -2.32
C ALA A 37 -8.92 -1.32 -2.21
N LEU A 38 -10.16 -1.01 -1.83
CA LEU A 38 -11.16 -2.05 -1.57
C LEU A 38 -11.37 -2.97 -2.76
N GLY A 39 -11.29 -2.43 -3.97
CA GLY A 39 -11.48 -3.23 -5.17
C GLY A 39 -10.41 -4.30 -5.35
N ASP A 40 -9.24 -4.10 -4.77
CA ASP A 40 -8.11 -5.02 -4.93
C ASP A 40 -7.90 -5.93 -3.72
N ILE A 41 -8.63 -5.71 -2.64
CA ILE A 41 -8.39 -6.45 -1.40
C ILE A 41 -8.54 -7.96 -1.59
N LEU A 42 -9.58 -8.38 -2.31
CA LEU A 42 -9.84 -9.81 -2.48
C LEU A 42 -8.80 -10.49 -3.35
N GLY A 43 -8.13 -9.75 -4.20
CA GLY A 43 -7.11 -10.31 -5.06
C GLY A 43 -5.71 -10.20 -4.51
N ALA A 44 -5.55 -9.59 -3.34
CA ALA A 44 -4.22 -9.40 -2.77
C ALA A 44 -3.88 -10.52 -1.80
N ASP A 45 -2.62 -10.92 -1.83
CA ASP A 45 -2.11 -11.92 -0.88
C ASP A 45 -1.66 -11.25 0.41
N LEU A 46 -1.27 -9.98 0.33
CA LEU A 46 -0.78 -9.23 1.47
C LEU A 46 -1.21 -7.78 1.34
N VAL A 47 -1.65 -7.19 2.44
CA VAL A 47 -2.03 -5.79 2.46
C VAL A 47 -1.09 -5.04 3.39
N VAL A 48 -0.46 -3.99 2.87
CA VAL A 48 0.44 -3.14 3.63
C VAL A 48 -0.21 -1.78 3.80
N LEU A 49 -0.46 -1.41 5.05
CA LEU A 49 -1.04 -0.11 5.38
C LEU A 49 0.03 0.73 6.06
N ASP A 50 0.19 1.96 5.58
CA ASP A 50 1.10 2.88 6.23
C ASP A 50 0.35 3.60 7.35
N LEU A 51 0.76 3.35 8.57
CA LEU A 51 0.13 3.94 9.74
C LEU A 51 0.59 5.36 10.01
N GLY A 52 1.44 5.89 9.15
CA GLY A 52 1.86 7.27 9.25
C GLY A 52 0.90 8.25 8.63
N LEU A 53 -0.31 7.82 8.31
CA LEU A 53 -1.31 8.70 7.74
C LEU A 53 -1.69 9.80 8.73
N PRO A 54 -1.95 11.01 8.25
CA PRO A 54 -2.22 12.14 9.15
C PRO A 54 -3.38 11.90 10.11
N ASP A 55 -4.40 11.19 9.67
CA ASP A 55 -5.54 10.95 10.53
C ASP A 55 -5.25 9.94 11.63
N MET A 56 -4.15 9.22 11.52
CA MET A 56 -3.74 8.27 12.55
C MET A 56 -2.93 8.94 13.64
N ASP A 57 -2.41 10.13 13.38
CA ASP A 57 -1.61 10.84 14.36
C ASP A 57 -2.41 11.18 15.59
N GLY A 58 -3.70 11.32 15.45
CA GLY A 58 -4.55 11.65 16.58
C GLY A 58 -4.55 10.59 17.64
N LEU A 59 -4.04 9.42 17.33
CA LEU A 59 -3.96 8.34 18.30
C LEU A 59 -2.86 8.55 19.33
N ASP A 60 -1.96 9.42 19.04
CA ASP A 60 -0.87 9.73 19.96
C ASP A 60 -1.34 10.51 21.18
#